data_c3a2807e23980aad7f469983ec319d40
#
_entry.id   c3a2807e23980aad7f469983ec319d40
#
_cell.length_a   1.000
_cell.length_b   1.000
_cell.length_c   1.000
_cell.angle_alpha   90.00
_cell.angle_beta   90.00
_cell.angle_gamma   90.00
#
_symmetry.space_group_name_H-M   'P 1'
#
loop_
_entity.id
_entity.type
_entity.pdbx_description
1 polymer ?
#
loop_
_entity_poly.entity_id
_entity_poly.type
_entity_poly.pdbx_seq_one_letter_code
_entity_poly.pdbx_strand_id
1 'polypeptide(L)'
;MNKNSGRIWPYSIGGAIILVFGFCVATVVVTSNAHIQESNAYMTYYQDADTNANDLINNRIAFDKKYKINYVPAKLHDSESVVGYKVTDLNSKTVNNAKLTILVSRPETHEFDQKLSDAKLNDGVYSFSNVKFPRQGVWDIIVKVEVEKLSRFYNVKVDT
;
A
#
# COMPACT_ATOMS: atom_id res chain seq x y z
N MET A 1 -44.79 -41.15 -33.46
CA MET A 1 -44.51 -40.42 -32.18
C MET A 1 -43.36 -41.14 -31.49
N ASN A 2 -42.22 -40.45 -31.38
CA ASN A 2 -40.99 -41.05 -30.85
C ASN A 2 -41.09 -41.26 -29.32
N LYS A 3 -41.24 -42.54 -28.88
CA LYS A 3 -41.40 -42.92 -27.45
C LYS A 3 -40.17 -42.63 -26.56
N ASN A 4 -39.07 -42.11 -27.12
CA ASN A 4 -37.81 -41.88 -26.40
C ASN A 4 -37.63 -40.44 -25.91
N SER A 5 -38.54 -39.53 -26.24
CA SER A 5 -38.37 -38.09 -25.92
C SER A 5 -38.42 -37.79 -24.43
N GLY A 6 -39.18 -38.58 -23.64
CA GLY A 6 -39.28 -38.36 -22.15
C GLY A 6 -38.09 -38.91 -21.37
N ARG A 7 -37.30 -39.79 -21.94
CA ARG A 7 -36.17 -40.45 -21.28
C ARG A 7 -34.89 -39.61 -21.26
N ILE A 8 -34.79 -38.67 -22.21
CA ILE A 8 -33.62 -37.77 -22.39
C ILE A 8 -33.70 -36.60 -21.37
N TRP A 9 -34.92 -36.24 -20.94
CA TRP A 9 -35.15 -35.07 -20.12
C TRP A 9 -34.45 -35.09 -18.73
N PRO A 10 -34.51 -36.20 -17.95
CA PRO A 10 -33.78 -36.28 -16.68
C PRO A 10 -32.27 -36.27 -16.86
N TYR A 11 -31.73 -36.82 -17.98
CA TYR A 11 -30.29 -36.77 -18.24
C TYR A 11 -29.83 -35.34 -18.60
N SER A 12 -30.65 -34.55 -19.30
CA SER A 12 -30.37 -33.17 -19.63
C SER A 12 -30.32 -32.28 -18.36
N ILE A 13 -31.26 -32.52 -17.45
CA ILE A 13 -31.27 -31.80 -16.16
C ILE A 13 -30.06 -32.19 -15.31
N GLY A 14 -29.77 -33.49 -15.20
CA GLY A 14 -28.60 -33.98 -14.48
C GLY A 14 -27.30 -33.40 -15.04
N GLY A 15 -27.16 -33.38 -16.37
CA GLY A 15 -26.02 -32.77 -17.05
C GLY A 15 -25.88 -31.27 -16.75
N ALA A 16 -26.97 -30.53 -16.79
CA ALA A 16 -26.98 -29.10 -16.47
C ALA A 16 -26.54 -28.82 -15.01
N ILE A 17 -27.05 -29.61 -14.07
CA ILE A 17 -26.65 -29.50 -12.65
C ILE A 17 -25.18 -29.77 -12.45
N ILE A 18 -24.65 -30.82 -13.05
CA ILE A 18 -23.21 -31.15 -12.98
C ILE A 18 -22.35 -30.02 -13.57
N LEU A 19 -22.79 -29.46 -14.70
CA LEU A 19 -22.09 -28.37 -15.36
C LEU A 19 -22.04 -27.12 -14.48
N VAL A 20 -23.18 -26.71 -13.90
CA VAL A 20 -23.24 -25.57 -12.98
C VAL A 20 -22.37 -25.79 -11.75
N PHE A 21 -22.44 -27.01 -11.17
CA PHE A 21 -21.60 -27.35 -10.03
C PHE A 21 -20.10 -27.29 -10.37
N GLY A 22 -19.73 -27.78 -11.55
CA GLY A 22 -18.35 -27.68 -12.06
C GLY A 22 -17.86 -26.24 -12.20
N PHE A 23 -18.71 -25.33 -12.70
CA PHE A 23 -18.37 -23.90 -12.74
C PHE A 23 -18.25 -23.28 -11.35
N CYS A 24 -19.11 -23.64 -10.40
CA CYS A 24 -18.99 -23.16 -9.03
C CYS A 24 -17.66 -23.58 -8.39
N VAL A 25 -17.28 -24.85 -8.56
CA VAL A 25 -16.00 -25.37 -8.05
C VAL A 25 -14.82 -24.66 -8.75
N ALA A 26 -14.87 -24.49 -10.06
CA ALA A 26 -13.83 -23.79 -10.81
C ALA A 26 -13.67 -22.34 -10.33
N THR A 27 -14.79 -21.65 -10.08
CA THR A 27 -14.77 -20.27 -9.55
C THR A 27 -14.10 -20.22 -8.17
N VAL A 28 -14.46 -21.15 -7.27
CA VAL A 28 -13.84 -21.22 -5.93
C VAL A 28 -12.35 -21.47 -6.02
N VAL A 29 -11.91 -22.40 -6.89
CA VAL A 29 -10.48 -22.72 -7.08
C VAL A 29 -9.72 -21.50 -7.64
N VAL A 30 -10.29 -20.81 -8.64
CA VAL A 30 -9.67 -19.61 -9.20
C VAL A 30 -9.60 -18.50 -8.15
N THR A 31 -10.67 -18.30 -7.38
CA THR A 31 -10.69 -17.26 -6.34
C THR A 31 -9.75 -17.57 -5.18
N SER A 32 -9.63 -18.84 -4.77
CA SER A 32 -8.70 -19.23 -3.70
C SER A 32 -7.22 -19.14 -4.12
N ASN A 33 -6.94 -19.29 -5.41
CA ASN A 33 -5.58 -19.09 -5.96
C ASN A 33 -5.31 -17.65 -6.39
N ALA A 34 -6.36 -16.80 -6.50
CA ALA A 34 -6.17 -15.39 -6.64
C ALA A 34 -5.57 -14.88 -5.32
N HIS A 35 -4.29 -14.50 -5.35
CA HIS A 35 -3.69 -13.77 -4.24
C HIS A 35 -4.48 -12.48 -4.06
N ILE A 36 -5.44 -12.50 -3.13
CA ILE A 36 -6.07 -11.28 -2.64
C ILE A 36 -4.93 -10.56 -1.92
N GLN A 37 -4.37 -9.57 -2.61
CA GLN A 37 -3.33 -8.75 -2.04
C GLN A 37 -3.98 -7.92 -0.95
N GLU A 38 -3.79 -8.35 0.30
CA GLU A 38 -4.16 -7.53 1.45
C GLU A 38 -3.36 -6.25 1.35
N SER A 39 -4.07 -5.15 1.16
CA SER A 39 -3.47 -3.83 1.13
C SER A 39 -2.91 -3.52 2.52
N ASN A 40 -1.65 -3.86 2.75
CA ASN A 40 -0.86 -3.35 3.88
C ASN A 40 -0.56 -1.84 3.72
N ALA A 41 -1.48 -1.12 3.08
CA ALA A 41 -1.31 0.23 2.60
C ALA A 41 -0.84 1.23 3.66
N TYR A 42 -0.95 0.91 4.93
CA TYR A 42 -0.58 1.82 6.01
C TYR A 42 0.30 1.20 7.09
N MET A 43 1.00 0.09 6.79
CA MET A 43 1.85 -0.62 7.77
C MET A 43 1.09 -1.11 9.03
N THR A 44 -0.22 -1.11 8.98
CA THR A 44 -1.09 -1.48 10.10
C THR A 44 -2.23 -2.31 9.54
N TYR A 45 -2.55 -3.40 10.18
CA TYR A 45 -3.73 -4.20 9.85
C TYR A 45 -4.96 -3.31 9.88
N TYR A 46 -5.88 -3.49 8.93
CA TYR A 46 -7.12 -2.72 8.82
C TYR A 46 -7.93 -2.73 10.13
N GLN A 47 -7.90 -3.83 10.87
CA GLN A 47 -8.54 -3.95 12.18
C GLN A 47 -7.90 -3.07 13.25
N ASP A 48 -6.57 -2.91 13.22
CA ASP A 48 -5.86 -2.00 14.14
C ASP A 48 -6.09 -0.54 13.74
N ALA A 49 -6.25 -0.25 12.45
CA ALA A 49 -6.54 1.10 11.97
C ALA A 49 -7.93 1.56 12.40
N ASP A 50 -8.93 0.70 12.39
CA ASP A 50 -10.31 1.03 12.78
C ASP A 50 -10.43 1.20 14.30
N THR A 51 -9.76 0.37 15.09
CA THR A 51 -9.73 0.47 16.55
C THR A 51 -8.98 1.71 17.04
N ASN A 52 -7.94 2.14 16.30
CA ASN A 52 -7.06 3.26 16.66
C ASN A 52 -7.28 4.50 15.77
N ALA A 53 -8.35 4.55 14.97
CA ALA A 53 -8.59 5.65 14.03
C ALA A 53 -8.60 7.02 14.72
N ASN A 54 -9.23 7.11 15.88
CA ASN A 54 -9.27 8.35 16.67
C ASN A 54 -7.88 8.75 17.16
N ASP A 55 -7.06 7.80 17.58
CA ASP A 55 -5.71 8.07 18.04
C ASP A 55 -4.80 8.50 16.88
N LEU A 56 -4.96 7.90 15.70
CA LEU A 56 -4.25 8.32 14.49
C LEU A 56 -4.62 9.75 14.08
N ILE A 57 -5.91 10.08 14.13
CA ILE A 57 -6.40 11.44 13.82
C ILE A 57 -5.89 12.44 14.84
N ASN A 58 -5.96 12.12 16.13
CA ASN A 58 -5.47 13.00 17.20
C ASN A 58 -3.95 13.19 17.10
N ASN A 59 -3.19 12.13 16.86
CA ASN A 59 -1.75 12.19 16.63
C ASN A 59 -1.41 13.06 15.41
N ARG A 60 -2.16 12.91 14.31
CA ARG A 60 -2.00 13.75 13.13
C ARG A 60 -2.22 15.22 13.44
N ILE A 61 -3.34 15.55 14.10
CA ILE A 61 -3.66 16.93 14.47
C ILE A 61 -2.59 17.52 15.41
N ALA A 62 -2.15 16.73 16.40
CA ALA A 62 -1.12 17.15 17.34
C ALA A 62 0.24 17.34 16.66
N PHE A 63 0.59 16.46 15.70
CA PHE A 63 1.80 16.58 14.90
C PHE A 63 1.77 17.85 14.04
N ASP A 64 0.68 18.08 13.29
CA ASP A 64 0.54 19.22 12.38
C ASP A 64 0.53 20.58 13.10
N LYS A 65 0.19 20.61 14.38
CA LYS A 65 0.30 21.81 15.23
C LYS A 65 1.74 22.15 15.61
N LYS A 66 2.69 21.23 15.46
CA LYS A 66 4.10 21.42 15.90
C LYS A 66 5.09 21.28 14.75
N TYR A 67 4.82 20.43 13.77
CA TYR A 67 5.78 20.04 12.74
C TYR A 67 5.15 20.10 11.36
N LYS A 68 6.01 20.30 10.35
CA LYS A 68 5.67 20.22 8.93
C LYS A 68 6.60 19.22 8.24
N ILE A 69 6.04 18.44 7.32
CA ILE A 69 6.77 17.49 6.49
C ILE A 69 6.77 18.04 5.07
N ASN A 70 7.95 18.18 4.49
CA ASN A 70 8.12 18.58 3.10
C ASN A 70 8.85 17.47 2.34
N TYR A 71 8.28 17.04 1.24
CA TYR A 71 8.95 16.15 0.30
C TYR A 71 10.02 16.94 -0.47
N VAL A 72 11.23 16.40 -0.53
CA VAL A 72 12.31 16.95 -1.33
C VAL A 72 12.43 16.04 -2.55
N PRO A 73 12.04 16.52 -3.75
CA PRO A 73 12.11 15.70 -4.95
C PRO A 73 13.59 15.36 -5.21
N ALA A 74 13.87 14.09 -5.13
CA ALA A 74 15.17 13.56 -5.45
C ALA A 74 15.22 13.15 -6.93
N LYS A 75 16.41 12.97 -7.47
CA LYS A 75 16.60 12.50 -8.83
C LYS A 75 16.07 11.06 -8.91
N LEU A 76 14.94 10.89 -9.57
CA LEU A 76 14.42 9.58 -9.92
C LEU A 76 15.22 9.10 -11.13
N HIS A 77 16.07 8.10 -10.94
CA HIS A 77 16.83 7.48 -12.03
C HIS A 77 16.57 5.96 -11.97
N ASP A 78 16.50 5.32 -13.11
CA ASP A 78 16.01 3.95 -13.32
C ASP A 78 16.62 2.86 -12.42
N SER A 79 17.76 3.08 -11.80
CA SER A 79 18.45 2.05 -11.01
C SER A 79 18.68 2.40 -9.55
N GLU A 80 18.83 3.67 -9.18
CA GLU A 80 19.08 4.10 -7.80
C GLU A 80 18.48 5.48 -7.56
N SER A 81 17.26 5.48 -7.06
CA SER A 81 16.58 6.72 -6.69
C SER A 81 16.80 7.05 -5.22
N VAL A 82 16.94 8.33 -4.94
CA VAL A 82 17.03 8.85 -3.58
C VAL A 82 15.76 9.61 -3.28
N VAL A 83 15.05 9.24 -2.22
CA VAL A 83 13.84 9.92 -1.76
C VAL A 83 14.16 10.70 -0.51
N GLY A 84 13.84 12.00 -0.51
CA GLY A 84 14.17 12.92 0.58
C GLY A 84 12.94 13.50 1.27
N TYR A 85 13.05 13.71 2.58
CA TYR A 85 12.05 14.41 3.37
C TYR A 85 12.74 15.39 4.32
N LYS A 86 12.15 16.57 4.45
CA LYS A 86 12.56 17.56 5.43
C LYS A 86 11.46 17.72 6.47
N VAL A 87 11.82 17.54 7.74
CA VAL A 87 10.91 17.76 8.87
C VAL A 87 11.31 19.07 9.55
N THR A 88 10.37 19.98 9.68
CA THR A 88 10.61 21.29 10.32
C THR A 88 9.59 21.56 11.42
N ASP A 89 9.95 22.37 12.38
CA ASP A 89 9.00 22.97 13.31
C ASP A 89 8.24 24.16 12.67
N LEU A 90 7.35 24.80 13.42
CA LEU A 90 6.59 25.96 12.95
C LEU A 90 7.46 27.18 12.65
N ASN A 91 8.67 27.25 13.24
CA ASN A 91 9.64 28.30 13.02
C ASN A 91 10.60 27.98 11.85
N SER A 92 10.27 26.95 11.05
CA SER A 92 11.09 26.46 9.93
C SER A 92 12.46 25.91 10.36
N LYS A 93 12.68 25.65 11.67
CA LYS A 93 13.89 25.01 12.15
C LYS A 93 13.81 23.51 11.89
N THR A 94 14.88 22.93 11.41
CA THR A 94 14.96 21.50 11.11
C THR A 94 14.93 20.65 12.37
N VAL A 95 14.12 19.59 12.34
CA VAL A 95 14.03 18.59 13.40
C VAL A 95 14.93 17.42 13.03
N ASN A 96 16.00 17.20 13.81
CA ASN A 96 17.04 16.21 13.50
C ASN A 96 16.87 14.88 14.26
N ASN A 97 15.88 14.78 15.13
CA ASN A 97 15.60 13.60 15.96
C ASN A 97 14.34 12.84 15.52
N ALA A 98 13.91 13.04 14.28
CA ALA A 98 12.78 12.31 13.73
C ALA A 98 13.20 10.92 13.24
N LYS A 99 12.36 9.91 13.50
CA LYS A 99 12.49 8.58 12.93
C LYS A 99 11.55 8.48 11.73
N LEU A 100 12.10 8.14 10.58
CA LEU A 100 11.35 8.02 9.35
C LEU A 100 11.38 6.58 8.85
N THR A 101 10.23 6.12 8.40
CA THR A 101 10.09 4.84 7.68
C THR A 101 9.27 5.10 6.43
N ILE A 102 9.75 4.65 5.27
CA ILE A 102 9.00 4.75 4.02
C ILE A 102 8.51 3.39 3.56
N LEU A 103 7.35 3.40 2.95
CA LEU A 103 6.80 2.31 2.16
C LEU A 103 6.61 2.83 0.75
N VAL A 104 7.26 2.19 -0.20
CA VAL A 104 7.11 2.46 -1.64
C VAL A 104 6.27 1.34 -2.21
N SER A 105 5.14 1.66 -2.80
CA SER A 105 4.21 0.67 -3.36
C SER A 105 3.58 1.16 -4.66
N ARG A 106 3.00 0.22 -5.41
CA ARG A 106 2.17 0.55 -6.58
C ARG A 106 0.70 0.35 -6.24
N PRO A 107 -0.20 1.24 -6.72
CA PRO A 107 -1.64 1.07 -6.52
C PRO A 107 -2.19 -0.26 -7.07
N GLU A 108 -1.52 -0.83 -8.08
CA GLU A 108 -1.99 -2.00 -8.84
C GLU A 108 -1.49 -3.34 -8.27
N THR A 109 -0.36 -3.35 -7.54
CA THR A 109 0.28 -4.59 -7.08
C THR A 109 1.21 -4.35 -5.91
N HIS A 110 1.27 -5.31 -4.98
CA HIS A 110 2.21 -5.31 -3.85
C HIS A 110 3.51 -6.07 -4.14
N GLU A 111 3.67 -6.63 -5.35
CA GLU A 111 4.83 -7.41 -5.74
C GLU A 111 6.16 -6.64 -5.56
N PHE A 112 6.10 -5.32 -5.70
CA PHE A 112 7.26 -4.43 -5.65
C PHE A 112 7.33 -3.56 -4.40
N ASP A 113 6.52 -3.89 -3.38
CA ASP A 113 6.51 -3.11 -2.14
C ASP A 113 7.88 -3.15 -1.45
N GLN A 114 8.38 -1.97 -1.09
CA GLN A 114 9.65 -1.80 -0.43
C GLN A 114 9.46 -0.98 0.83
N LYS A 115 9.87 -1.55 1.97
CA LYS A 115 9.88 -0.86 3.26
C LYS A 115 11.31 -0.55 3.66
N LEU A 116 11.61 0.74 3.86
CA LEU A 116 12.93 1.23 4.22
C LEU A 116 12.83 2.07 5.50
N SER A 117 13.74 1.82 6.44
CA SER A 117 13.79 2.52 7.73
C SER A 117 15.10 3.27 7.96
N ASP A 118 16.08 3.09 7.08
CA ASP A 118 17.44 3.61 7.25
C ASP A 118 17.61 4.97 6.57
N ALA A 119 16.93 5.99 7.10
CA ALA A 119 17.09 7.36 6.62
C ALA A 119 18.44 7.92 7.03
N LYS A 120 19.21 8.46 6.09
CA LYS A 120 20.44 9.23 6.35
C LYS A 120 20.08 10.70 6.46
N LEU A 121 20.50 11.33 7.56
CA LEU A 121 20.30 12.77 7.77
C LEU A 121 21.52 13.53 7.25
N ASN A 122 21.31 14.34 6.21
CA ASN A 122 22.30 15.28 5.65
C ASN A 122 21.65 16.64 5.49
N ASP A 123 22.30 17.69 5.98
CA ASP A 123 21.83 19.09 5.90
C ASP A 123 20.34 19.28 6.27
N GLY A 124 19.88 18.51 7.25
CA GLY A 124 18.49 18.58 7.69
C GLY A 124 17.47 17.90 6.76
N VAL A 125 17.94 17.13 5.80
CA VAL A 125 17.12 16.29 4.92
C VAL A 125 17.36 14.83 5.26
N TYR A 126 16.29 14.11 5.52
CA TYR A 126 16.28 12.67 5.67
C TYR A 126 16.20 12.02 4.30
N SER A 127 17.23 11.33 3.88
CA SER A 127 17.34 10.70 2.57
C SER A 127 17.36 9.19 2.68
N PHE A 128 16.56 8.54 1.83
CA PHE A 128 16.55 7.10 1.63
C PHE A 128 17.22 6.78 0.31
N SER A 129 18.30 6.01 0.35
CA SER A 129 19.00 5.51 -0.82
C SER A 129 18.46 4.15 -1.23
N ASN A 130 18.76 3.72 -2.45
CA ASN A 130 18.39 2.39 -2.97
C ASN A 130 16.88 2.16 -3.11
N VAL A 131 16.11 3.22 -3.32
CA VAL A 131 14.71 3.09 -3.69
C VAL A 131 14.64 2.63 -5.15
N LYS A 132 13.98 1.52 -5.42
CA LYS A 132 13.88 0.94 -6.75
C LYS A 132 12.49 1.16 -7.33
N PHE A 133 12.43 1.62 -8.56
CA PHE A 133 11.21 1.73 -9.36
C PHE A 133 11.33 0.82 -10.58
N PRO A 134 11.07 -0.50 -10.43
CA PRO A 134 11.32 -1.48 -11.49
C PRO A 134 10.41 -1.35 -12.70
N ARG A 135 9.38 -0.55 -12.66
CA ARG A 135 8.44 -0.29 -13.76
C ARG A 135 8.11 1.19 -13.83
N GLN A 136 7.93 1.72 -15.03
CA GLN A 136 7.41 3.06 -15.25
C GLN A 136 5.96 3.18 -14.80
N GLY A 137 5.56 4.39 -14.41
CA GLY A 137 4.20 4.75 -14.01
C GLY A 137 4.10 5.29 -12.58
N VAL A 138 2.88 5.33 -12.05
CA VAL A 138 2.59 5.96 -10.77
C VAL A 138 2.97 5.06 -9.60
N TRP A 139 3.68 5.64 -8.64
CA TRP A 139 4.07 5.02 -7.38
C TRP A 139 3.58 5.84 -6.20
N ASP A 140 3.12 5.17 -5.16
CA ASP A 140 2.80 5.77 -3.86
C ASP A 140 3.99 5.61 -2.92
N ILE A 141 4.48 6.73 -2.39
CA ILE A 141 5.52 6.75 -1.37
C ILE A 141 4.88 7.25 -0.07
N ILE A 142 4.67 6.34 0.85
CA ILE A 142 4.08 6.64 2.15
C ILE A 142 5.22 6.71 3.16
N VAL A 143 5.40 7.86 3.79
CA VAL A 143 6.35 8.02 4.90
C VAL A 143 5.61 8.09 6.22
N LYS A 144 6.06 7.30 7.19
CA LYS A 144 5.73 7.45 8.60
C LYS A 144 6.83 8.25 9.27
N VAL A 145 6.48 9.40 9.81
CA VAL A 145 7.39 10.26 10.57
C VAL A 145 7.00 10.18 12.02
N GLU A 146 7.96 9.86 12.87
CA GLU A 146 7.80 9.79 14.32
C GLU A 146 8.76 10.81 14.97
N VAL A 147 8.20 11.72 15.75
CA VAL A 147 8.95 12.70 16.54
C VAL A 147 8.45 12.62 17.97
N GLU A 148 9.33 12.25 18.91
CA GLU A 148 8.96 12.02 20.32
C GLU A 148 7.84 10.96 20.45
N LYS A 149 6.63 11.39 20.85
CA LYS A 149 5.44 10.54 21.00
C LYS A 149 4.40 10.78 19.90
N LEU A 150 4.70 11.66 18.96
CA LEU A 150 3.80 12.01 17.88
C LEU A 150 4.20 11.30 16.60
N SER A 151 3.23 10.86 15.85
CA SER A 151 3.46 10.23 14.54
C SER A 151 2.52 10.76 13.48
N ARG A 152 3.01 10.78 12.24
CA ARG A 152 2.22 11.16 11.09
C ARG A 152 2.59 10.34 9.87
N PHE A 153 1.57 9.96 9.12
CA PHE A 153 1.73 9.40 7.78
C PHE A 153 1.55 10.51 6.74
N TYR A 154 2.45 10.53 5.76
CA TYR A 154 2.39 11.48 4.65
C TYR A 154 2.61 10.71 3.36
N ASN A 155 1.70 10.86 2.39
CA ASN A 155 1.75 10.16 1.11
C ASN A 155 2.12 11.13 -0.01
N VAL A 156 3.01 10.70 -0.89
CA VAL A 156 3.39 11.40 -2.12
C VAL A 156 3.24 10.43 -3.29
N LYS A 157 2.60 10.90 -4.36
CA LYS A 157 2.56 10.17 -5.63
C LYS A 157 3.67 10.69 -6.52
N VAL A 158 4.44 9.77 -7.07
CA VAL A 158 5.50 10.05 -8.03
C VAL A 158 5.25 9.27 -9.31
N ASP A 159 5.59 9.86 -10.44
CA ASP A 159 5.53 9.23 -11.76
C ASP A 159 6.95 9.08 -12.28
N THR A 160 7.29 7.86 -12.72
CA THR A 160 8.65 7.47 -13.15
C THR A 160 8.68 7.00 -14.58
#